data_b67683367b7729c9c138f1e1ba19ea77
#
_entry.id   b67683367b7729c9c138f1e1ba19ea77
#
_cell.length_a   1.000
_cell.length_b   1.000
_cell.length_c   1.000
_cell.angle_alpha   90.00
_cell.angle_beta   90.00
_cell.angle_gamma   90.00
#
_symmetry.space_group_name_H-M   'P 1'
#
loop_
_entity.id
_entity.type
_entity.pdbx_description
1 polymer ?
#
loop_
_entity_poly.entity_id
_entity_poly.type
_entity_poly.pdbx_seq_one_letter_code
_entity_poly.pdbx_strand_id
1 'polypeptide(L)'
;MRRAFARRLEGHELTFAQARALVHLARSPGLRQVELASRLEIQPITLVRLLDELADRGLVERRVDPRDRRAWRVYPTSRAEASLASIGHVGASVRKDALAGIDPAQADALLRTLASMRDNLAGDSDGDGDADGDSDRKARDTQRLPAARPSKARAGVVAARHAK
;
A
#
# COMPACT_ATOMS: atom_id res chain seq x y z
N MET A 1 -5.48 2.48 -18.83
CA MET A 1 -5.10 1.36 -17.98
C MET A 1 -5.83 1.32 -16.63
N ARG A 2 -5.80 2.39 -15.79
CA ARG A 2 -6.48 2.42 -14.47
C ARG A 2 -7.95 1.99 -14.51
N ARG A 3 -8.77 2.58 -15.42
CA ARG A 3 -10.20 2.23 -15.55
C ARG A 3 -10.41 0.77 -15.99
N ALA A 4 -9.59 0.26 -16.89
CA ALA A 4 -9.67 -1.13 -17.34
C ALA A 4 -9.33 -2.12 -16.21
N PHE A 5 -8.32 -1.79 -15.40
CA PHE A 5 -7.95 -2.58 -14.23
C PHE A 5 -9.06 -2.56 -13.16
N ALA A 6 -9.60 -1.38 -12.84
CA ALA A 6 -10.69 -1.23 -11.87
C ALA A 6 -11.92 -2.06 -12.27
N ARG A 7 -12.36 -1.99 -13.53
CA ARG A 7 -13.48 -2.80 -14.03
C ARG A 7 -13.25 -4.29 -13.92
N ARG A 8 -12.01 -4.76 -14.13
CA ARG A 8 -11.70 -6.20 -14.01
C ARG A 8 -11.57 -6.67 -12.56
N LEU A 9 -11.43 -5.73 -11.62
CA LEU A 9 -11.54 -6.02 -10.20
C LEU A 9 -12.99 -6.00 -9.69
N GLU A 10 -13.95 -5.54 -10.48
CA GLU A 10 -15.38 -5.64 -10.12
C GLU A 10 -15.75 -7.10 -9.94
N GLY A 11 -16.32 -7.44 -8.79
CA GLY A 11 -16.57 -8.83 -8.37
C GLY A 11 -15.42 -9.51 -7.62
N HIS A 12 -14.25 -8.90 -7.55
CA HIS A 12 -13.19 -9.33 -6.63
C HIS A 12 -13.41 -8.71 -5.24
N GLU A 13 -12.88 -9.40 -4.23
CA GLU A 13 -13.03 -8.94 -2.85
C GLU A 13 -12.33 -7.61 -2.53
N LEU A 14 -11.42 -7.13 -3.39
CA LEU A 14 -10.59 -5.96 -3.17
C LEU A 14 -10.97 -4.80 -4.09
N THR A 15 -11.02 -3.61 -3.51
CA THR A 15 -11.10 -2.37 -4.30
C THR A 15 -9.78 -2.08 -5.03
N PHE A 16 -9.81 -1.23 -6.05
CA PHE A 16 -8.60 -0.81 -6.76
C PHE A 16 -7.55 -0.17 -5.83
N ALA A 17 -7.97 0.62 -4.83
CA ALA A 17 -7.07 1.25 -3.88
C ALA A 17 -6.40 0.21 -2.96
N GLN A 18 -7.16 -0.78 -2.47
CA GLN A 18 -6.67 -1.89 -1.67
C GLN A 18 -5.68 -2.76 -2.46
N ALA A 19 -5.99 -3.09 -3.71
CA ALA A 19 -5.11 -3.83 -4.60
C ALA A 19 -3.78 -3.09 -4.83
N ARG A 20 -3.83 -1.77 -5.08
CA ARG A 20 -2.60 -0.94 -5.19
C ARG A 20 -1.76 -0.97 -3.93
N ALA A 21 -2.39 -0.81 -2.76
CA ALA A 21 -1.70 -0.82 -1.48
C ALA A 21 -0.97 -2.16 -1.25
N LEU A 22 -1.65 -3.29 -1.48
CA LEU A 22 -1.05 -4.61 -1.36
C LEU A 22 0.13 -4.81 -2.32
N VAL A 23 0.02 -4.37 -3.57
CA VAL A 23 1.12 -4.46 -4.55
C VAL A 23 2.33 -3.62 -4.11
N HIS A 24 2.12 -2.41 -3.57
CA HIS A 24 3.22 -1.59 -3.04
C HIS A 24 3.88 -2.25 -1.83
N LEU A 25 3.09 -2.81 -0.91
CA LEU A 25 3.59 -3.51 0.27
C LEU A 25 4.33 -4.80 -0.08
N ALA A 26 3.87 -5.54 -1.09
CA ALA A 26 4.56 -6.75 -1.57
C ALA A 26 5.93 -6.43 -2.19
N ARG A 27 6.06 -5.29 -2.89
CA ARG A 27 7.34 -4.83 -3.47
C ARG A 27 8.29 -4.21 -2.46
N SER A 28 7.75 -3.61 -1.42
CA SER A 28 8.51 -2.90 -0.38
C SER A 28 7.87 -3.19 0.97
N PRO A 29 8.11 -4.36 1.58
CA PRO A 29 7.57 -4.69 2.90
C PRO A 29 8.16 -3.77 3.97
N GLY A 30 7.34 -3.37 4.94
CA GLY A 30 7.79 -2.52 6.04
C GLY A 30 7.84 -1.03 5.72
N LEU A 31 7.10 -0.57 4.71
CA LEU A 31 6.88 0.85 4.48
C LEU A 31 6.20 1.50 5.69
N ARG A 32 6.61 2.72 6.03
CA ARG A 32 5.87 3.57 6.95
C ARG A 32 4.55 4.01 6.31
N GLN A 33 3.52 4.25 7.13
CA GLN A 33 2.22 4.67 6.59
C GLN A 33 2.30 5.97 5.77
N VAL A 34 3.12 6.92 6.20
CA VAL A 34 3.33 8.19 5.46
C VAL A 34 3.94 7.95 4.08
N GLU A 35 4.93 7.05 3.99
CA GLU A 35 5.57 6.68 2.73
C GLU A 35 4.58 5.98 1.79
N LEU A 36 3.76 5.08 2.34
CA LEU A 36 2.73 4.39 1.55
C LEU A 36 1.65 5.35 1.06
N ALA A 37 1.22 6.32 1.90
CA ALA A 37 0.26 7.35 1.50
C ALA A 37 0.78 8.20 0.35
N SER A 38 2.05 8.62 0.43
CA SER A 38 2.73 9.36 -0.63
C SER A 38 2.79 8.56 -1.93
N ARG A 39 3.24 7.29 -1.89
CA ARG A 39 3.31 6.42 -3.08
C ARG A 39 1.93 6.13 -3.71
N LEU A 40 0.88 6.14 -2.91
CA LEU A 40 -0.49 5.96 -3.38
C LEU A 40 -1.14 7.27 -3.81
N GLU A 41 -0.50 8.42 -3.54
CA GLU A 41 -1.04 9.76 -3.79
C GLU A 41 -2.40 9.97 -3.12
N ILE A 42 -2.54 9.53 -1.87
CA ILE A 42 -3.76 9.66 -1.07
C ILE A 42 -3.49 10.33 0.27
N GLN A 43 -4.53 10.91 0.86
CA GLN A 43 -4.45 11.51 2.19
C GLN A 43 -4.17 10.43 3.26
N PRO A 44 -3.37 10.75 4.30
CA PRO A 44 -3.06 9.81 5.38
C PRO A 44 -4.30 9.21 6.06
N ILE A 45 -5.35 10.01 6.25
CA ILE A 45 -6.61 9.53 6.86
C ILE A 45 -7.32 8.48 5.98
N THR A 46 -7.26 8.63 4.66
CA THR A 46 -7.79 7.65 3.71
C THR A 46 -7.00 6.35 3.77
N LEU A 47 -5.66 6.45 3.89
CA LEU A 47 -4.80 5.28 4.03
C LEU A 47 -5.10 4.52 5.31
N VAL A 48 -5.30 5.20 6.44
CA VAL A 48 -5.61 4.54 7.72
C VAL A 48 -6.83 3.63 7.57
N ARG A 49 -7.94 4.14 7.03
CA ARG A 49 -9.16 3.36 6.79
C ARG A 49 -8.92 2.17 5.88
N LEU A 50 -8.19 2.39 4.78
CA LEU A 50 -7.84 1.36 3.82
C LEU A 50 -7.01 0.24 4.48
N LEU A 51 -6.05 0.59 5.33
CA LEU A 51 -5.23 -0.38 6.05
C LEU A 51 -6.02 -1.10 7.15
N ASP A 52 -6.98 -0.44 7.81
CA ASP A 52 -7.86 -1.07 8.79
C ASP A 52 -8.70 -2.16 8.10
N GLU A 53 -9.32 -1.85 6.97
CA GLU A 53 -10.08 -2.82 6.17
C GLU A 53 -9.22 -4.02 5.71
N LEU A 54 -7.98 -3.78 5.28
CA LEU A 54 -7.06 -4.86 4.92
C LEU A 54 -6.60 -5.68 6.13
N ALA A 55 -6.40 -5.05 7.28
CA ALA A 55 -6.02 -5.71 8.52
C ALA A 55 -7.16 -6.57 9.08
N ASP A 56 -8.40 -6.08 9.04
CA ASP A 56 -9.60 -6.83 9.46
C ASP A 56 -9.79 -8.11 8.63
N ARG A 57 -9.34 -8.09 7.38
CA ARG A 57 -9.30 -9.25 6.47
C ARG A 57 -8.05 -10.12 6.66
N GLY A 58 -7.14 -9.70 7.54
CA GLY A 58 -5.89 -10.40 7.81
C GLY A 58 -4.88 -10.36 6.65
N LEU A 59 -5.00 -9.41 5.72
CA LEU A 59 -4.12 -9.29 4.55
C LEU A 59 -2.86 -8.48 4.84
N VAL A 60 -2.91 -7.60 5.83
CA VAL A 60 -1.76 -6.81 6.29
C VAL A 60 -1.66 -6.82 7.80
N GLU A 61 -0.47 -6.59 8.31
CA GLU A 61 -0.20 -6.38 9.72
C GLU A 61 0.65 -5.13 9.94
N ARG A 62 0.48 -4.52 11.11
CA ARG A 62 1.26 -3.36 11.55
C ARG A 62 2.26 -3.80 12.61
N ARG A 63 3.52 -3.44 12.44
CA ARG A 63 4.58 -3.65 13.42
C ARG A 63 5.16 -2.31 13.85
N VAL A 64 5.55 -2.17 15.11
CA VAL A 64 6.23 -0.97 15.60
C VAL A 64 7.56 -0.81 14.86
N ASP A 65 7.89 0.41 14.43
CA ASP A 65 9.19 0.69 13.83
C ASP A 65 10.30 0.55 14.90
N PRO A 66 11.33 -0.28 14.68
CA PRO A 66 12.38 -0.47 15.67
C PRO A 66 13.22 0.80 15.93
N ARG A 67 13.21 1.76 15.00
CA ARG A 67 13.95 3.03 15.12
C ARG A 67 13.09 4.16 15.71
N ASP A 68 11.75 4.03 15.66
CA ASP A 68 10.83 5.04 16.15
C ASP A 68 9.55 4.38 16.67
N ARG A 69 9.45 4.22 17.98
CA ARG A 69 8.30 3.58 18.65
C ARG A 69 6.96 4.29 18.43
N ARG A 70 6.97 5.49 17.88
CA ARG A 70 5.75 6.24 17.52
C ARG A 70 5.27 5.96 16.11
N ALA A 71 6.12 5.33 15.28
CA ALA A 71 5.84 4.99 13.89
C ALA A 71 5.48 3.51 13.75
N TRP A 72 4.65 3.23 12.75
CA TRP A 72 4.24 1.89 12.40
C TRP A 72 4.68 1.55 10.98
N ARG A 73 5.20 0.35 10.84
CA ARG A 73 5.51 -0.26 9.54
C ARG A 73 4.45 -1.26 9.16
N VAL A 74 4.12 -1.32 7.89
CA VAL A 74 3.05 -2.18 7.36
C VAL A 74 3.69 -3.30 6.53
N TYR A 75 3.22 -4.52 6.76
CA TYR A 75 3.68 -5.72 6.08
C TYR A 75 2.50 -6.49 5.51
N PRO A 76 2.61 -7.08 4.32
CA PRO A 76 1.65 -8.06 3.86
C PRO A 76 1.82 -9.35 4.69
N THR A 77 0.73 -10.05 4.94
CA THR A 77 0.76 -11.37 5.57
C THR A 77 0.82 -12.46 4.51
N SER A 78 1.10 -13.71 4.90
CA SER A 78 1.00 -14.86 4.00
C SER A 78 -0.41 -15.01 3.39
N ARG A 79 -1.43 -14.58 4.12
CA ARG A 79 -2.82 -14.60 3.64
C ARG A 79 -3.06 -13.68 2.43
N ALA A 80 -2.21 -12.68 2.22
CA ALA A 80 -2.28 -11.79 1.07
C ALA A 80 -1.81 -12.44 -0.24
N GLU A 81 -1.10 -13.56 -0.20
CA GLU A 81 -0.50 -14.19 -1.39
C GLU A 81 -1.54 -14.55 -2.46
N ALA A 82 -2.66 -15.15 -2.07
CA ALA A 82 -3.74 -15.48 -3.01
C ALA A 82 -4.34 -14.23 -3.66
N SER A 83 -4.56 -13.17 -2.87
CA SER A 83 -5.04 -11.88 -3.38
C SER A 83 -4.03 -11.23 -4.31
N LEU A 84 -2.73 -11.26 -3.98
CA LEU A 84 -1.65 -10.75 -4.82
C LEU A 84 -1.55 -11.50 -6.14
N ALA A 85 -1.68 -12.83 -6.13
CA ALA A 85 -1.72 -13.63 -7.35
C ALA A 85 -2.90 -13.24 -8.25
N SER A 86 -4.11 -13.11 -7.68
CA SER A 86 -5.30 -12.65 -8.41
C SER A 86 -5.10 -11.26 -9.03
N ILE A 87 -4.57 -10.31 -8.26
CA ILE A 87 -4.24 -8.95 -8.74
C ILE A 87 -3.23 -9.04 -9.89
N GLY A 88 -2.23 -9.91 -9.77
CA GLY A 88 -1.22 -10.17 -10.82
C GLY A 88 -1.85 -10.64 -12.13
N HIS A 89 -2.79 -11.60 -12.07
CA HIS A 89 -3.53 -12.08 -13.23
C HIS A 89 -4.35 -10.97 -13.89
N VAL A 90 -5.08 -10.17 -13.12
CA VAL A 90 -5.81 -9.00 -13.64
C VAL A 90 -4.85 -8.03 -14.33
N GLY A 91 -3.71 -7.72 -13.70
CA GLY A 91 -2.70 -6.84 -14.27
C GLY A 91 -2.11 -7.36 -15.58
N ALA A 92 -1.81 -8.66 -15.65
CA ALA A 92 -1.33 -9.31 -16.86
C ALA A 92 -2.36 -9.27 -18.00
N SER A 93 -3.64 -9.53 -17.69
CA SER A 93 -4.72 -9.45 -18.67
C SER A 93 -4.87 -8.02 -19.23
N VAL A 94 -4.88 -7.00 -18.36
CA VAL A 94 -4.95 -5.59 -18.81
C VAL A 94 -3.75 -5.22 -19.69
N ARG A 95 -2.55 -5.69 -19.32
CA ARG A 95 -1.33 -5.46 -20.12
C ARG A 95 -1.43 -6.12 -21.48
N LYS A 96 -1.86 -7.38 -21.53
CA LYS A 96 -2.07 -8.12 -22.79
C LYS A 96 -2.98 -7.37 -23.74
N ASP A 97 -4.13 -6.87 -23.24
CA ASP A 97 -5.06 -6.13 -24.09
C ASP A 97 -4.53 -4.76 -24.52
N ALA A 98 -3.80 -4.08 -23.61
CA ALA A 98 -3.20 -2.78 -23.92
C ALA A 98 -2.10 -2.87 -24.98
N LEU A 99 -1.45 -4.03 -25.10
CA LEU A 99 -0.38 -4.29 -26.08
C LEU A 99 -0.88 -5.08 -27.30
N ALA A 100 -2.18 -5.36 -27.40
CA ALA A 100 -2.73 -6.06 -28.53
C ALA A 100 -2.46 -5.31 -29.83
N GLY A 101 -1.91 -6.01 -30.83
CA GLY A 101 -1.56 -5.43 -32.13
C GLY A 101 -0.26 -4.64 -32.17
N ILE A 102 0.48 -4.57 -31.04
CA ILE A 102 1.82 -3.96 -30.98
C ILE A 102 2.86 -5.07 -31.13
N ASP A 103 3.86 -4.82 -31.97
CA ASP A 103 5.00 -5.73 -32.11
C ASP A 103 5.71 -5.94 -30.78
N PRO A 104 6.09 -7.19 -30.40
CA PRO A 104 6.74 -7.49 -29.13
C PRO A 104 8.02 -6.67 -28.87
N ALA A 105 8.84 -6.44 -29.88
CA ALA A 105 10.06 -5.67 -29.72
C ALA A 105 9.78 -4.18 -29.45
N GLN A 106 8.73 -3.64 -30.07
CA GLN A 106 8.26 -2.29 -29.79
C GLN A 106 7.67 -2.17 -28.38
N ALA A 107 6.89 -3.17 -27.95
CA ALA A 107 6.33 -3.22 -26.60
C ALA A 107 7.45 -3.25 -25.53
N ASP A 108 8.48 -4.06 -25.74
CA ASP A 108 9.62 -4.16 -24.83
C ASP A 108 10.45 -2.86 -24.82
N ALA A 109 10.67 -2.23 -25.98
CA ALA A 109 11.35 -0.95 -26.07
C ALA A 109 10.59 0.14 -25.31
N LEU A 110 9.27 0.21 -25.46
CA LEU A 110 8.40 1.13 -24.73
C LEU A 110 8.50 0.93 -23.22
N LEU A 111 8.43 -0.32 -22.75
CA LEU A 111 8.52 -0.62 -21.32
C LEU A 111 9.86 -0.22 -20.73
N ARG A 112 10.97 -0.47 -21.43
CA ARG A 112 12.32 -0.03 -21.02
C ARG A 112 12.41 1.50 -20.95
N THR A 113 11.90 2.21 -21.97
CA THR A 113 11.91 3.67 -21.98
C THR A 113 11.11 4.25 -20.81
N LEU A 114 9.91 3.72 -20.54
CA LEU A 114 9.08 4.14 -19.40
C LEU A 114 9.78 3.84 -18.05
N ALA A 115 10.47 2.71 -17.93
CA ALA A 115 11.24 2.41 -16.73
C ALA A 115 12.37 3.42 -16.51
N SER A 116 13.16 3.73 -17.56
CA SER A 116 14.23 4.73 -17.49
C SER A 116 13.70 6.13 -17.13
N MET A 117 12.57 6.55 -17.73
CA MET A 117 11.93 7.83 -17.38
C MET A 117 11.53 7.89 -15.90
N ARG A 118 10.94 6.80 -15.39
CA ARG A 118 10.58 6.71 -13.97
C ARG A 118 11.80 6.82 -13.07
N ASP A 119 12.87 6.11 -13.42
CA ASP A 119 14.09 6.05 -12.61
C ASP A 119 14.83 7.41 -12.63
N ASN A 120 14.83 8.13 -13.76
CA ASN A 120 15.34 9.50 -13.85
C ASN A 120 14.57 10.46 -12.94
N LEU A 121 13.24 10.37 -12.92
CA LEU A 121 12.40 11.22 -12.06
C LEU A 121 12.49 10.84 -10.57
N ALA A 122 12.81 9.60 -10.25
CA ALA A 122 13.01 9.17 -8.87
C ALA A 122 14.35 9.67 -8.30
N GLY A 123 15.39 9.80 -9.14
CA GLY A 123 16.71 10.30 -8.74
C GLY A 123 16.74 11.79 -8.36
N ASP A 124 15.81 12.59 -8.87
CA ASP A 124 15.71 14.02 -8.52
C ASP A 124 15.08 14.29 -7.14
N SER A 125 14.53 13.25 -6.49
CA SER A 125 13.85 13.39 -5.19
C SER A 125 14.79 13.30 -3.98
N ASP A 126 16.05 12.87 -4.16
CA ASP A 126 17.01 12.66 -3.07
C ASP A 126 18.04 13.81 -2.94
N GLY A 127 17.91 14.89 -3.73
CA GLY A 127 18.87 15.96 -3.83
C GLY A 127 18.60 17.27 -3.07
N ASP A 128 17.43 17.43 -2.44
CA ASP A 128 17.10 18.68 -1.72
C ASP A 128 16.89 18.45 -0.21
N GLY A 129 17.97 18.23 0.51
CA GLY A 129 17.87 18.07 1.95
C GLY A 129 19.18 18.16 2.71
N ASP A 130 20.07 19.15 2.40
CA ASP A 130 21.06 19.63 3.37
C ASP A 130 21.72 20.94 2.89
N ALA A 131 21.09 22.07 3.17
CA ALA A 131 21.73 23.37 3.47
C ALA A 131 20.63 24.37 3.82
N ASP A 132 20.41 24.67 5.06
CA ASP A 132 20.61 25.96 5.67
C ASP A 132 20.03 25.98 7.08
N GLY A 133 20.87 26.44 7.96
CA GLY A 133 20.71 26.50 9.38
C GLY A 133 19.67 27.47 9.89
N ASP A 134 19.28 27.17 11.07
CA ASP A 134 18.99 28.09 12.19
C ASP A 134 18.22 29.36 11.90
N SER A 135 16.95 29.34 12.16
CA SER A 135 16.13 30.43 12.75
C SER A 135 14.65 30.11 12.59
N ASP A 136 13.98 29.56 13.55
CA ASP A 136 12.71 30.02 14.11
C ASP A 136 12.04 28.92 14.94
N ARG A 137 12.42 28.89 16.20
CA ARG A 137 11.62 28.26 17.25
C ARG A 137 10.48 29.22 17.60
N LYS A 138 9.35 29.15 16.88
CA LYS A 138 8.03 29.46 17.44
C LYS A 138 6.90 29.10 16.45
N ALA A 139 5.90 28.41 16.99
CA ALA A 139 4.62 28.12 16.37
C ALA A 139 4.57 26.94 15.38
N ARG A 140 4.34 25.73 15.90
CA ARG A 140 3.41 24.72 15.36
C ARG A 140 3.17 23.60 16.36
N ASP A 141 2.59 23.96 17.48
CA ASP A 141 1.72 23.08 18.25
C ASP A 141 0.36 23.11 17.55
N THR A 142 -0.05 22.01 16.97
CA THR A 142 -1.40 21.63 16.57
C THR A 142 -1.36 20.80 15.28
N GLN A 143 -1.10 19.50 15.41
CA GLN A 143 -1.81 18.44 14.68
C GLN A 143 -1.35 17.07 15.18
N ARG A 144 -1.72 16.80 16.41
CA ARG A 144 -1.59 15.48 17.01
C ARG A 144 -2.66 14.58 16.39
N LEU A 145 -2.26 13.73 15.44
CA LEU A 145 -3.10 12.63 14.97
C LEU A 145 -3.37 11.65 16.12
N PRO A 146 -4.63 11.29 16.40
CA PRO A 146 -4.92 10.32 17.44
C PRO A 146 -4.36 8.96 17.03
N ALA A 147 -3.58 8.37 17.94
CA ALA A 147 -3.12 6.99 17.81
C ALA A 147 -4.36 6.07 17.73
N ALA A 148 -4.49 5.32 16.64
CA ALA A 148 -5.53 4.32 16.49
C ALA A 148 -5.35 3.26 17.59
N ARG A 149 -6.37 3.08 18.42
CA ARG A 149 -6.42 2.06 19.47
C ARG A 149 -6.37 0.67 18.82
N PRO A 150 -5.63 -0.29 19.41
CA PRO A 150 -5.69 -1.66 18.96
C PRO A 150 -7.11 -2.21 19.20
N SER A 151 -7.73 -2.74 18.15
CA SER A 151 -9.00 -3.46 18.22
C SER A 151 -8.84 -4.66 19.16
N LYS A 152 -9.62 -4.66 20.25
CA LYS A 152 -9.70 -5.79 21.17
C LYS A 152 -10.35 -6.97 20.44
N ALA A 153 -9.57 -8.00 20.16
CA ALA A 153 -10.08 -9.29 19.78
C ALA A 153 -11.03 -9.78 20.89
N ARG A 154 -12.30 -9.94 20.56
CA ARG A 154 -13.28 -10.58 21.43
C ARG A 154 -12.93 -12.07 21.52
N ALA A 155 -12.38 -12.46 22.65
CA ALA A 155 -12.32 -13.86 23.07
C ALA A 155 -13.74 -14.33 23.33
N GLY A 156 -14.30 -15.11 22.38
CA GLY A 156 -15.55 -15.83 22.56
C GLY A 156 -15.34 -17.00 23.50
N VAL A 157 -15.82 -16.86 24.73
CA VAL A 157 -15.93 -17.95 25.69
C VAL A 157 -17.04 -18.88 25.21
N VAL A 158 -16.66 -20.05 24.72
CA VAL A 158 -17.60 -21.17 24.51
C VAL A 158 -17.75 -21.86 25.85
N ALA A 159 -18.86 -21.59 26.54
CA ALA A 159 -19.27 -22.34 27.73
C ALA A 159 -19.86 -23.69 27.29
N ALA A 160 -19.14 -24.76 27.59
CA ALA A 160 -19.69 -26.11 27.57
C ALA A 160 -20.78 -26.24 28.63
N ARG A 161 -22.00 -26.59 28.24
CA ARG A 161 -23.03 -27.10 29.14
C ARG A 161 -23.14 -28.60 28.95
N HIS A 162 -22.63 -29.32 29.93
CA HIS A 162 -23.07 -30.68 30.27
C HIS A 162 -24.43 -30.59 30.99
N ALA A 163 -25.38 -31.37 30.59
CA ALA A 163 -26.38 -31.98 31.47
C ALA A 163 -27.12 -33.09 30.74
N LYS A 164 -26.99 -34.27 31.30
CA LYS A 164 -27.95 -35.32 31.59
C LYS A 164 -28.90 -35.72 30.47
#